data_cb44604073ce3dee11543f49f3f3d2ce
#
_entry.id   cb44604073ce3dee11543f49f3f3d2ce
#
_cell.length_a   1.000
_cell.length_b   1.000
_cell.length_c   1.000
_cell.angle_alpha   90.00
_cell.angle_beta   90.00
_cell.angle_gamma   90.00
#
_symmetry.space_group_name_H-M   'P 1'
#
loop_
_entity.id
_entity.type
_entity.pdbx_description
1 polymer ?
#
loop_
_entity_poly.entity_id
_entity_poly.type
_entity_poly.pdbx_seq_one_letter_code
_entity_poly.pdbx_strand_id
1 'polypeptide(L)'
;MKLGVFLPTYLLPGGEREHADQIRRFAAGAEELGFESLFVTDHLLTATRFYRVSWLEPLTTLAYAAAVTTRPQLGTSILVLPTRQPVVLAKEVATIQRLSGGRFVLGAGVGWYEPEFEAVGGHRTERGRRTDEVLDATMELLTEADVTFEGRFYSFDGATVEPLGAVPPVWVAGGRQLAHAASPERPVMAPTVLRRICRWNGWIARPTAAPDQIDEDLREIDAELERGGTSRAERGFTVAHENFCWLSERAGRDAAVAEQRERMFAVVSDERPWEYIEAVYLTGTIEDVQRGVQARIDAGVEYLLLHTMTADLRQLKLFAKHVLEPFAGVAPQLNRV
;
A
#
# COMPACT_ATOMS: atom_id res chain seq x y z
N MET A 1 -6.33 -11.16 -12.01
CA MET A 1 -5.64 -10.19 -11.10
C MET A 1 -6.62 -9.10 -10.73
N LYS A 2 -6.59 -8.61 -9.50
CA LYS A 2 -7.33 -7.43 -9.03
C LYS A 2 -6.48 -6.19 -9.21
N LEU A 3 -7.11 -5.05 -9.51
CA LEU A 3 -6.43 -3.79 -9.73
C LEU A 3 -7.02 -2.70 -8.84
N GLY A 4 -6.16 -2.10 -8.03
CA GLY A 4 -6.48 -0.91 -7.24
C GLY A 4 -5.68 0.30 -7.72
N VAL A 5 -6.18 1.49 -7.40
CA VAL A 5 -5.48 2.75 -7.69
C VAL A 5 -5.35 3.59 -6.44
N PHE A 6 -4.30 4.38 -6.37
CA PHE A 6 -4.13 5.37 -5.30
C PHE A 6 -4.93 6.62 -5.60
N LEU A 7 -5.65 7.09 -4.59
CA LEU A 7 -6.26 8.41 -4.64
C LEU A 7 -5.18 9.49 -4.77
N PRO A 8 -5.42 10.56 -5.53
CA PRO A 8 -4.47 11.65 -5.71
C PRO A 8 -4.44 12.55 -4.46
N THR A 9 -3.92 11.99 -3.35
CA THR A 9 -3.87 12.66 -2.03
C THR A 9 -2.67 13.58 -1.85
N TYR A 10 -1.77 13.63 -2.83
CA TYR A 10 -0.61 14.52 -2.81
C TYR A 10 -0.99 15.95 -3.18
N LEU A 11 -0.36 16.88 -2.47
CA LEU A 11 -0.55 18.31 -2.65
C LEU A 11 0.47 18.84 -3.66
N LEU A 12 0.02 19.14 -4.87
CA LEU A 12 0.80 19.89 -5.84
C LEU A 12 0.63 21.39 -5.59
N PRO A 13 1.67 22.21 -5.71
CA PRO A 13 1.55 23.66 -5.52
C PRO A 13 0.48 24.27 -6.42
N GLY A 14 -0.41 25.08 -5.84
CA GLY A 14 -1.47 25.80 -6.56
C GLY A 14 -2.78 25.06 -6.79
N GLY A 15 -2.91 23.79 -6.31
CA GLY A 15 -4.12 22.96 -6.49
C GLY A 15 -5.06 22.86 -5.29
N GLU A 16 -4.82 23.62 -4.22
CA GLU A 16 -5.44 23.38 -2.90
C GLU A 16 -6.98 23.55 -2.90
N ARG A 17 -7.52 24.47 -3.69
CA ARG A 17 -8.98 24.76 -3.69
C ARG A 17 -9.82 23.68 -4.36
N GLU A 18 -9.27 22.95 -5.29
CA GLU A 18 -9.98 21.93 -6.07
C GLU A 18 -9.71 20.51 -5.59
N HIS A 19 -8.84 20.33 -4.59
CA HIS A 19 -8.31 19.03 -4.22
C HIS A 19 -9.41 18.05 -3.76
N ALA A 20 -10.35 18.51 -2.93
CA ALA A 20 -11.47 17.67 -2.50
C ALA A 20 -12.34 17.21 -3.68
N ASP A 21 -12.61 18.09 -4.64
CA ASP A 21 -13.39 17.75 -5.84
C ASP A 21 -12.60 16.82 -6.78
N GLN A 22 -11.30 16.99 -6.90
CA GLN A 22 -10.42 16.07 -7.65
C GLN A 22 -10.46 14.66 -7.05
N ILE A 23 -10.31 14.52 -5.73
CA ILE A 23 -10.40 13.22 -5.04
C ILE A 23 -11.78 12.60 -5.26
N ARG A 24 -12.85 13.37 -5.10
CA ARG A 24 -14.22 12.89 -5.30
C ARG A 24 -14.44 12.37 -6.73
N ARG A 25 -14.05 13.16 -7.75
CA ARG A 25 -14.20 12.76 -9.16
C ARG A 25 -13.34 11.55 -9.49
N PHE A 26 -12.13 11.51 -8.98
CA PHE A 26 -11.21 10.38 -9.20
C PHE A 26 -11.76 9.09 -8.58
N ALA A 27 -12.24 9.16 -7.33
CA ALA A 27 -12.82 8.00 -6.63
C ALA A 27 -14.08 7.48 -7.37
N ALA A 28 -15.00 8.37 -7.75
CA ALA A 28 -16.20 7.99 -8.51
C ALA A 28 -15.83 7.42 -9.89
N GLY A 29 -14.88 8.05 -10.61
CA GLY A 29 -14.43 7.56 -11.91
C GLY A 29 -13.72 6.21 -11.84
N ALA A 30 -12.95 5.94 -10.80
CA ALA A 30 -12.34 4.64 -10.58
C ALA A 30 -13.41 3.56 -10.30
N GLU A 31 -14.43 3.88 -9.49
CA GLU A 31 -15.56 2.99 -9.26
C GLU A 31 -16.36 2.69 -10.53
N GLU A 32 -16.64 3.70 -11.35
CA GLU A 32 -17.36 3.57 -12.63
C GLU A 32 -16.59 2.67 -13.61
N LEU A 33 -15.26 2.79 -13.65
CA LEU A 33 -14.37 1.99 -14.51
C LEU A 33 -14.10 0.59 -13.97
N GLY A 34 -14.58 0.23 -12.77
CA GLY A 34 -14.49 -1.12 -12.22
C GLY A 34 -13.20 -1.43 -11.47
N PHE A 35 -12.46 -0.41 -11.00
CA PHE A 35 -11.32 -0.67 -10.10
C PHE A 35 -11.78 -1.27 -8.78
N GLU A 36 -11.07 -2.32 -8.33
CA GLU A 36 -11.41 -3.10 -7.13
C GLU A 36 -11.21 -2.32 -5.83
N SER A 37 -10.28 -1.35 -5.82
CA SER A 37 -9.95 -0.60 -4.61
C SER A 37 -9.34 0.76 -4.85
N LEU A 38 -9.45 1.59 -3.80
CA LEU A 38 -8.84 2.90 -3.67
C LEU A 38 -7.91 2.90 -2.48
N PHE A 39 -6.64 3.18 -2.71
CA PHE A 39 -5.61 3.21 -1.67
C PHE A 39 -5.07 4.61 -1.43
N VAL A 40 -4.48 4.83 -0.28
CA VAL A 40 -3.79 6.06 0.09
C VAL A 40 -2.43 5.78 0.70
N THR A 41 -1.49 6.72 0.52
CA THR A 41 -0.17 6.72 1.15
C THR A 41 -0.23 7.47 2.48
N ASP A 42 0.58 7.07 3.46
CA ASP A 42 0.74 7.77 4.74
C ASP A 42 2.14 8.37 4.86
N HIS A 43 2.17 9.70 4.97
CA HIS A 43 3.30 10.47 5.46
C HIS A 43 2.80 11.58 6.37
N LEU A 44 3.28 11.59 7.61
CA LEU A 44 2.94 12.60 8.60
C LEU A 44 3.60 13.95 8.27
N LEU A 45 4.81 13.90 7.75
CA LEU A 45 5.60 15.08 7.38
C LEU A 45 5.98 15.02 5.89
N THR A 46 6.30 16.19 5.33
CA THR A 46 6.85 16.27 3.98
C THR A 46 8.28 15.72 3.96
N ALA A 47 8.47 14.55 3.35
CA ALA A 47 9.78 13.91 3.23
C ALA A 47 10.54 14.47 2.01
N THR A 48 10.90 15.75 2.05
CA THR A 48 11.43 16.55 0.92
C THR A 48 12.65 15.97 0.22
N ARG A 49 13.40 15.10 0.89
CA ARG A 49 14.52 14.40 0.27
C ARG A 49 14.06 13.39 -0.80
N PHE A 50 12.92 12.74 -0.59
CA PHE A 50 12.46 11.64 -1.45
C PHE A 50 11.25 12.01 -2.28
N TYR A 51 10.46 12.97 -1.81
CA TYR A 51 9.22 13.41 -2.46
C TYR A 51 9.18 14.92 -2.60
N ARG A 52 8.63 15.38 -3.72
CA ARG A 52 8.41 16.80 -4.00
C ARG A 52 7.03 17.28 -3.61
N VAL A 53 6.26 16.39 -3.01
CA VAL A 53 4.86 16.58 -2.62
C VAL A 53 4.68 16.18 -1.16
N SER A 54 3.61 16.67 -0.52
CA SER A 54 3.08 16.14 0.74
C SER A 54 1.76 15.43 0.48
N TRP A 55 1.29 14.65 1.45
CA TRP A 55 0.04 13.91 1.36
C TRP A 55 -0.98 14.40 2.38
N LEU A 56 -2.27 14.25 2.05
CA LEU A 56 -3.34 14.37 3.02
C LEU A 56 -3.29 13.18 4.01
N GLU A 57 -3.85 13.40 5.20
CA GLU A 57 -3.96 12.36 6.23
C GLU A 57 -4.81 11.19 5.69
N PRO A 58 -4.29 9.94 5.77
CA PRO A 58 -4.87 8.79 5.06
C PRO A 58 -6.26 8.40 5.55
N LEU A 59 -6.48 8.28 6.87
CA LEU A 59 -7.75 7.75 7.40
C LEU A 59 -8.90 8.75 7.20
N THR A 60 -8.65 10.03 7.37
CA THR A 60 -9.60 11.10 7.08
C THR A 60 -9.96 11.13 5.59
N THR A 61 -8.98 10.95 4.72
CA THR A 61 -9.21 10.88 3.27
C THR A 61 -10.02 9.66 2.87
N LEU A 62 -9.76 8.49 3.48
CA LEU A 62 -10.55 7.28 3.23
C LEU A 62 -11.99 7.40 3.74
N ALA A 63 -12.21 8.08 4.86
CA ALA A 63 -13.58 8.40 5.32
C ALA A 63 -14.34 9.25 4.30
N TYR A 64 -13.66 10.24 3.69
CA TYR A 64 -14.22 11.02 2.59
C TYR A 64 -14.51 10.17 1.35
N ALA A 65 -13.59 9.29 0.96
CA ALA A 65 -13.78 8.36 -0.16
C ALA A 65 -14.94 7.37 0.11
N ALA A 66 -15.10 6.90 1.35
CA ALA A 66 -16.21 6.04 1.75
C ALA A 66 -17.58 6.68 1.52
N ALA A 67 -17.68 8.00 1.72
CA ALA A 67 -18.93 8.76 1.53
C ALA A 67 -19.32 8.96 0.05
N VAL A 68 -18.35 8.82 -0.87
CA VAL A 68 -18.56 9.09 -2.31
C VAL A 68 -18.47 7.84 -3.19
N THR A 69 -18.24 6.67 -2.60
CA THR A 69 -18.17 5.38 -3.28
C THR A 69 -18.95 4.29 -2.52
N THR A 70 -19.33 3.23 -3.22
CA THR A 70 -20.15 2.14 -2.65
C THR A 70 -19.54 0.75 -2.79
N ARG A 71 -18.67 0.50 -3.79
CA ARG A 71 -18.14 -0.82 -4.13
C ARG A 71 -16.65 -1.00 -3.83
N PRO A 72 -15.74 -0.08 -4.21
CA PRO A 72 -14.31 -0.32 -4.06
C PRO A 72 -13.92 -0.56 -2.60
N GLN A 73 -12.99 -1.48 -2.38
CA GLN A 73 -12.28 -1.54 -1.10
C GLN A 73 -11.50 -0.24 -0.89
N LEU A 74 -11.34 0.15 0.35
CA LEU A 74 -10.62 1.35 0.76
C LEU A 74 -9.43 0.93 1.62
N GLY A 75 -8.22 1.32 1.27
CA GLY A 75 -7.07 0.81 1.98
C GLY A 75 -5.92 1.80 2.13
N THR A 76 -5.01 1.46 3.01
CA THR A 76 -3.74 2.15 3.18
C THR A 76 -2.60 1.32 2.59
N SER A 77 -1.70 1.91 1.84
CA SER A 77 -0.44 1.28 1.44
C SER A 77 0.69 2.30 1.61
N ILE A 78 1.21 2.36 2.81
CA ILE A 78 0.81 1.71 4.07
C ILE A 78 0.44 2.78 5.10
N LEU A 79 -0.27 2.41 6.17
CA LEU A 79 -0.35 3.22 7.39
C LEU A 79 0.91 3.01 8.23
N VAL A 80 1.58 4.09 8.60
CA VAL A 80 2.83 4.07 9.40
C VAL A 80 2.47 3.89 10.87
N LEU A 81 2.35 2.66 11.32
CA LEU A 81 1.82 2.32 12.66
C LEU A 81 2.64 2.86 13.84
N PRO A 82 3.99 2.93 13.79
CA PRO A 82 4.77 3.47 14.90
C PRO A 82 4.46 4.93 15.26
N THR A 83 3.79 5.66 14.38
CA THR A 83 3.37 7.06 14.63
C THR A 83 1.96 7.17 15.21
N ARG A 84 1.29 6.03 15.47
CA ARG A 84 -0.12 5.99 15.88
C ARG A 84 -0.27 5.54 17.33
N GLN A 85 -1.31 6.07 17.98
CA GLN A 85 -1.72 5.64 19.31
C GLN A 85 -2.83 4.57 19.17
N PRO A 86 -2.69 3.36 19.77
CA PRO A 86 -3.55 2.22 19.44
C PRO A 86 -5.04 2.44 19.77
N VAL A 87 -5.39 3.10 20.88
CA VAL A 87 -6.82 3.34 21.22
C VAL A 87 -7.47 4.30 20.22
N VAL A 88 -6.73 5.35 19.80
CA VAL A 88 -7.21 6.29 18.77
C VAL A 88 -7.35 5.56 17.43
N LEU A 89 -6.35 4.78 17.04
CA LEU A 89 -6.36 4.01 15.80
C LEU A 89 -7.50 2.99 15.77
N ALA A 90 -7.75 2.27 16.86
CA ALA A 90 -8.88 1.34 16.96
C ALA A 90 -10.21 2.07 16.70
N LYS A 91 -10.39 3.26 17.28
CA LYS A 91 -11.59 4.07 17.06
C LYS A 91 -11.73 4.53 15.62
N GLU A 92 -10.65 4.98 15.01
CA GLU A 92 -10.62 5.41 13.61
C GLU A 92 -10.94 4.24 12.66
N VAL A 93 -10.31 3.08 12.87
CA VAL A 93 -10.54 1.84 12.08
C VAL A 93 -11.99 1.37 12.22
N ALA A 94 -12.51 1.27 13.44
CA ALA A 94 -13.92 0.89 13.67
C ALA A 94 -14.89 1.85 12.96
N THR A 95 -14.58 3.14 12.99
CA THR A 95 -15.39 4.18 12.34
C THR A 95 -15.38 4.03 10.82
N ILE A 96 -14.19 3.89 10.20
CA ILE A 96 -14.07 3.74 8.74
C ILE A 96 -14.73 2.43 8.28
N GLN A 97 -14.54 1.32 9.00
CA GLN A 97 -15.23 0.06 8.71
C GLN A 97 -16.75 0.23 8.70
N ARG A 98 -17.28 0.96 9.67
CA ARG A 98 -18.73 1.22 9.72
C ARG A 98 -19.21 2.13 8.60
N LEU A 99 -18.51 3.24 8.36
CA LEU A 99 -18.88 4.20 7.31
C LEU A 99 -18.73 3.63 5.90
N SER A 100 -17.75 2.75 5.69
CA SER A 100 -17.53 2.10 4.40
C SER A 100 -18.41 0.85 4.18
N GLY A 101 -19.15 0.38 5.17
CA GLY A 101 -19.89 -0.88 5.08
C GLY A 101 -18.98 -2.11 5.02
N GLY A 102 -17.85 -2.09 5.75
CA GLY A 102 -16.92 -3.22 5.84
C GLY A 102 -15.88 -3.29 4.70
N ARG A 103 -15.69 -2.22 3.93
CA ARG A 103 -14.79 -2.19 2.77
C ARG A 103 -13.34 -1.80 3.10
N PHE A 104 -13.02 -1.46 4.35
CA PHE A 104 -11.69 -1.00 4.72
C PHE A 104 -10.69 -2.17 4.83
N VAL A 105 -9.47 -1.94 4.34
CA VAL A 105 -8.29 -2.83 4.45
C VAL A 105 -7.17 -2.04 5.13
N LEU A 106 -6.67 -2.56 6.24
CA LEU A 106 -5.54 -1.96 6.95
C LEU A 106 -4.22 -2.46 6.35
N GLY A 107 -3.67 -1.73 5.42
CA GLY A 107 -2.29 -1.95 4.98
C GLY A 107 -1.33 -1.31 5.98
N ALA A 108 -0.56 -2.13 6.67
CA ALA A 108 0.26 -1.77 7.82
C ALA A 108 1.76 -1.83 7.52
N GLY A 109 2.51 -0.85 8.00
CA GLY A 109 3.95 -0.86 7.83
C GLY A 109 4.73 -0.13 8.92
N VAL A 110 6.02 -0.36 8.92
CA VAL A 110 6.93 0.19 9.94
C VAL A 110 7.40 1.62 9.65
N GLY A 111 7.15 2.14 8.46
CA GLY A 111 7.70 3.42 8.01
C GLY A 111 9.23 3.42 7.85
N TRP A 112 9.75 4.49 7.29
CA TRP A 112 11.20 4.63 7.01
C TRP A 112 11.76 6.03 7.33
N TYR A 113 10.92 7.07 7.39
CA TYR A 113 11.35 8.46 7.52
C TYR A 113 11.51 8.83 8.99
N GLU A 114 12.77 8.95 9.44
CA GLU A 114 13.12 9.14 10.84
C GLU A 114 12.49 10.38 11.50
N PRO A 115 12.41 11.56 10.83
CA PRO A 115 11.80 12.74 11.45
C PRO A 115 10.33 12.56 11.85
N GLU A 116 9.58 11.65 11.18
CA GLU A 116 8.19 11.36 11.56
C GLU A 116 8.11 10.65 12.92
N PHE A 117 9.04 9.73 13.20
CA PHE A 117 9.11 9.05 14.49
C PHE A 117 9.49 10.03 15.62
N GLU A 118 10.49 10.89 15.38
CA GLU A 118 10.93 11.90 16.33
C GLU A 118 9.82 12.91 16.65
N ALA A 119 9.06 13.34 15.64
CA ALA A 119 7.95 14.29 15.80
C ALA A 119 6.83 13.77 16.72
N VAL A 120 6.68 12.45 16.85
CA VAL A 120 5.70 11.82 17.76
C VAL A 120 6.34 11.18 19.00
N GLY A 121 7.59 11.52 19.31
CA GLY A 121 8.30 11.04 20.51
C GLY A 121 8.75 9.57 20.41
N GLY A 122 8.90 9.05 19.19
CA GLY A 122 9.41 7.70 18.92
C GLY A 122 10.82 7.70 18.35
N HIS A 123 11.40 6.52 18.19
CA HIS A 123 12.70 6.33 17.56
C HIS A 123 12.64 5.27 16.45
N ARG A 124 13.39 5.51 15.37
CA ARG A 124 13.47 4.58 14.22
C ARG A 124 13.85 3.15 14.62
N THR A 125 14.69 2.96 15.63
CA THR A 125 15.11 1.63 16.12
C THR A 125 13.99 0.85 16.81
N GLU A 126 12.93 1.52 17.27
CA GLU A 126 11.79 0.92 17.94
C GLU A 126 10.65 0.58 16.98
N ARG A 127 10.67 1.11 15.74
CA ARG A 127 9.52 1.08 14.82
C ARG A 127 8.91 -0.32 14.63
N GLY A 128 9.74 -1.37 14.54
CA GLY A 128 9.24 -2.74 14.36
C GLY A 128 8.43 -3.23 15.58
N ARG A 129 8.96 -3.02 16.78
CA ARG A 129 8.28 -3.41 18.03
C ARG A 129 7.05 -2.57 18.31
N ARG A 130 7.10 -1.25 18.02
CA ARG A 130 5.92 -0.39 18.12
C ARG A 130 4.82 -0.81 17.14
N THR A 131 5.18 -1.20 15.90
CA THR A 131 4.23 -1.74 14.93
C THR A 131 3.50 -2.97 15.45
N ASP A 132 4.25 -3.92 16.01
CA ASP A 132 3.66 -5.15 16.56
C ASP A 132 2.69 -4.81 17.71
N GLU A 133 3.11 -3.97 18.66
CA GLU A 133 2.32 -3.59 19.81
C GLU A 133 1.08 -2.75 19.45
N VAL A 134 1.20 -1.82 18.48
CA VAL A 134 0.05 -1.06 17.97
C VAL A 134 -0.97 -1.97 17.29
N LEU A 135 -0.52 -2.94 16.47
CA LEU A 135 -1.43 -3.91 15.85
C LEU A 135 -2.12 -4.78 16.88
N ASP A 136 -1.39 -5.31 17.85
CA ASP A 136 -1.95 -6.18 18.88
C ASP A 136 -3.03 -5.46 19.69
N ALA A 137 -2.69 -4.30 20.25
CA ALA A 137 -3.61 -3.50 21.03
C ALA A 137 -4.83 -3.01 20.21
N THR A 138 -4.62 -2.62 18.95
CA THR A 138 -5.70 -2.18 18.06
C THR A 138 -6.67 -3.32 17.77
N MET A 139 -6.16 -4.51 17.44
CA MET A 139 -7.02 -5.66 17.11
C MET A 139 -7.78 -6.17 18.33
N GLU A 140 -7.17 -6.18 19.51
CA GLU A 140 -7.85 -6.55 20.76
C GLU A 140 -8.99 -5.58 21.06
N LEU A 141 -8.76 -4.26 20.96
CA LEU A 141 -9.79 -3.22 21.13
C LEU A 141 -10.92 -3.27 20.09
N LEU A 142 -10.69 -3.84 18.91
CA LEU A 142 -11.72 -4.01 17.88
C LEU A 142 -12.58 -5.26 18.12
N THR A 143 -12.09 -6.22 18.90
CA THR A 143 -12.75 -7.53 19.12
C THR A 143 -13.36 -7.66 20.50
N GLU A 144 -12.81 -7.01 21.51
CA GLU A 144 -13.15 -7.21 22.91
C GLU A 144 -13.55 -5.90 23.60
N ALA A 145 -14.41 -6.01 24.62
CA ALA A 145 -14.74 -4.93 25.54
C ALA A 145 -13.90 -5.07 26.83
N ASP A 146 -13.73 -3.96 27.55
CA ASP A 146 -13.04 -3.93 28.84
C ASP A 146 -11.58 -4.41 28.75
N VAL A 147 -10.90 -3.99 27.67
CA VAL A 147 -9.52 -4.40 27.37
C VAL A 147 -8.54 -3.73 28.31
N THR A 148 -7.73 -4.53 28.99
CA THR A 148 -6.56 -4.08 29.73
C THR A 148 -5.32 -4.55 28.98
N PHE A 149 -4.49 -3.59 28.55
CA PHE A 149 -3.28 -3.82 27.77
C PHE A 149 -2.05 -3.28 28.49
N GLU A 150 -1.05 -4.13 28.69
CA GLU A 150 0.23 -3.78 29.29
C GLU A 150 1.37 -4.08 28.33
N GLY A 151 1.73 -3.10 27.50
CA GLY A 151 2.82 -3.19 26.56
C GLY A 151 4.06 -2.45 27.01
N ARG A 152 5.08 -2.48 26.18
CA ARG A 152 6.31 -1.72 26.39
C ARG A 152 6.13 -0.22 26.13
N PHE A 153 5.32 0.14 25.16
CA PHE A 153 5.14 1.50 24.66
C PHE A 153 3.77 2.07 25.00
N TYR A 154 2.77 1.21 25.17
CA TYR A 154 1.40 1.60 25.45
C TYR A 154 0.82 0.77 26.58
N SER A 155 0.06 1.41 27.46
CA SER A 155 -0.69 0.75 28.53
C SER A 155 -2.00 1.48 28.75
N PHE A 156 -3.06 0.73 28.96
CA PHE A 156 -4.39 1.23 29.30
C PHE A 156 -5.18 0.15 30.03
N ASP A 157 -6.19 0.54 30.79
CA ASP A 157 -7.00 -0.35 31.63
C ASP A 157 -8.49 -0.15 31.33
N GLY A 158 -9.24 -1.25 31.21
CA GLY A 158 -10.69 -1.25 31.07
C GLY A 158 -11.23 -0.50 29.83
N ALA A 159 -10.47 -0.45 28.73
CA ALA A 159 -10.86 0.31 27.55
C ALA A 159 -11.85 -0.47 26.67
N THR A 160 -12.93 0.20 26.24
CA THR A 160 -13.88 -0.34 25.27
C THR A 160 -13.98 0.62 24.08
N VAL A 161 -13.79 0.10 22.87
CA VAL A 161 -13.92 0.84 21.60
C VAL A 161 -15.13 0.33 20.82
N GLU A 162 -16.19 1.12 20.75
CA GLU A 162 -17.39 0.81 19.97
C GLU A 162 -17.31 1.42 18.55
N PRO A 163 -17.83 0.74 17.48
CA PRO A 163 -18.52 -0.57 17.54
C PRO A 163 -17.54 -1.75 17.53
N LEU A 164 -17.81 -2.76 18.36
CA LEU A 164 -17.05 -4.01 18.39
C LEU A 164 -17.28 -4.85 17.12
N GLY A 165 -16.30 -5.72 16.80
CA GLY A 165 -16.35 -6.65 15.66
C GLY A 165 -16.08 -6.01 14.30
N ALA A 166 -15.72 -4.73 14.26
CA ALA A 166 -15.38 -4.02 13.02
C ALA A 166 -13.92 -4.25 12.57
N VAL A 167 -13.49 -5.51 12.49
CA VAL A 167 -12.11 -5.92 12.21
C VAL A 167 -11.85 -5.93 10.70
N PRO A 168 -10.90 -5.12 10.18
CA PRO A 168 -10.50 -5.17 8.78
C PRO A 168 -9.53 -6.30 8.51
N PRO A 169 -9.39 -6.74 7.25
CA PRO A 169 -8.20 -7.47 6.82
C PRO A 169 -6.94 -6.63 7.04
N VAL A 170 -5.85 -7.26 7.50
CA VAL A 170 -4.55 -6.60 7.71
C VAL A 170 -3.55 -7.12 6.69
N TRP A 171 -3.00 -6.22 5.88
CA TRP A 171 -1.93 -6.53 4.93
C TRP A 171 -0.64 -5.85 5.39
N VAL A 172 0.40 -6.63 5.60
CA VAL A 172 1.67 -6.12 6.13
C VAL A 172 2.66 -5.87 5.01
N ALA A 173 3.22 -4.65 4.97
CA ALA A 173 4.24 -4.33 4.00
C ALA A 173 5.64 -4.75 4.45
N GLY A 174 6.43 -5.21 3.49
CA GLY A 174 7.82 -5.61 3.72
C GLY A 174 8.39 -6.43 2.59
N GLY A 175 9.55 -7.02 2.82
CA GLY A 175 10.22 -7.91 1.88
C GLY A 175 11.48 -7.32 1.26
N ARG A 176 11.99 -8.02 0.24
CA ARG A 176 13.17 -7.65 -0.55
C ARG A 176 12.92 -6.39 -1.39
N GLN A 177 13.98 -5.78 -1.79
CA GLN A 177 13.98 -4.68 -2.76
C GLN A 177 15.31 -4.70 -3.51
N LEU A 178 15.36 -4.09 -4.70
CA LEU A 178 16.62 -3.87 -5.37
C LEU A 178 17.53 -2.99 -4.49
N ALA A 179 18.80 -3.37 -4.44
CA ALA A 179 19.82 -2.61 -3.72
C ALA A 179 19.98 -1.22 -4.35
N HIS A 180 20.14 -0.20 -3.52
CA HIS A 180 20.44 1.15 -3.93
C HIS A 180 21.36 1.83 -2.91
N ALA A 181 21.91 3.01 -3.22
CA ALA A 181 22.91 3.69 -2.39
C ALA A 181 22.52 3.86 -0.91
N ALA A 182 21.21 4.10 -0.62
CA ALA A 182 20.72 4.22 0.75
C ALA A 182 20.37 2.87 1.42
N SER A 183 20.39 1.76 0.68
CA SER A 183 20.10 0.40 1.19
C SER A 183 20.85 -0.65 0.37
N PRO A 184 22.21 -0.67 0.45
CA PRO A 184 23.02 -1.54 -0.39
C PRO A 184 22.97 -3.02 0.01
N GLU A 185 22.51 -3.35 1.21
CA GLU A 185 22.75 -4.66 1.84
C GLU A 185 21.51 -5.38 2.35
N ARG A 186 20.36 -5.29 1.69
CA ARG A 186 19.20 -6.09 2.12
C ARG A 186 18.59 -6.94 1.00
N PRO A 187 19.29 -7.97 0.55
CA PRO A 187 18.73 -8.92 -0.42
C PRO A 187 17.77 -9.95 0.22
N VAL A 188 17.60 -9.97 1.56
CA VAL A 188 16.80 -10.98 2.26
C VAL A 188 15.69 -10.36 3.09
N MET A 189 14.57 -11.07 3.24
CA MET A 189 13.51 -10.69 4.16
C MET A 189 13.98 -10.90 5.60
N ALA A 190 13.89 -9.88 6.44
CA ALA A 190 14.26 -10.03 7.84
C ALA A 190 13.28 -10.97 8.56
N PRO A 191 13.77 -11.92 9.41
CA PRO A 191 12.88 -12.90 10.08
C PRO A 191 11.74 -12.26 10.89
N THR A 192 11.95 -11.06 11.46
CA THR A 192 10.91 -10.32 12.18
C THR A 192 9.82 -9.78 11.24
N VAL A 193 10.18 -9.44 10.01
CA VAL A 193 9.22 -8.99 8.97
C VAL A 193 8.43 -10.20 8.47
N LEU A 194 9.10 -11.32 8.18
CA LEU A 194 8.45 -12.57 7.75
C LEU A 194 7.41 -13.04 8.79
N ARG A 195 7.79 -13.13 10.07
CA ARG A 195 6.85 -13.51 11.14
C ARG A 195 5.65 -12.55 11.23
N ARG A 196 5.87 -11.23 11.07
CA ARG A 196 4.79 -10.24 11.08
C ARG A 196 3.85 -10.44 9.90
N ILE A 197 4.36 -10.65 8.70
CA ILE A 197 3.56 -10.93 7.50
C ILE A 197 2.71 -12.19 7.70
N CYS A 198 3.32 -13.28 8.14
CA CYS A 198 2.64 -14.57 8.31
C CYS A 198 1.62 -14.60 9.46
N ARG A 199 1.61 -13.60 10.33
CA ARG A 199 0.61 -13.46 11.38
C ARG A 199 -0.74 -12.96 10.85
N TRP A 200 -0.76 -12.20 9.75
CA TRP A 200 -1.93 -11.49 9.24
C TRP A 200 -2.47 -12.05 7.91
N ASN A 201 -3.43 -11.37 7.29
CA ASN A 201 -4.19 -11.89 6.14
C ASN A 201 -3.62 -11.50 4.78
N GLY A 202 -2.47 -10.82 4.71
CA GLY A 202 -1.89 -10.44 3.44
C GLY A 202 -0.54 -9.77 3.55
N TRP A 203 0.09 -9.67 2.42
CA TRP A 203 1.39 -9.06 2.24
C TRP A 203 1.35 -8.02 1.13
N ILE A 204 1.95 -6.87 1.38
CA ILE A 204 2.21 -5.85 0.37
C ILE A 204 3.72 -5.88 0.08
N ALA A 205 4.08 -6.40 -1.09
CA ALA A 205 5.45 -6.37 -1.56
C ALA A 205 5.92 -4.92 -1.76
N ARG A 206 7.18 -4.65 -1.47
CA ARG A 206 7.73 -3.29 -1.59
C ARG A 206 7.59 -2.77 -3.02
N PRO A 207 7.29 -1.47 -3.22
CA PRO A 207 7.19 -0.89 -4.57
C PRO A 207 8.47 -1.02 -5.39
N THR A 208 9.61 -1.21 -4.71
CA THR A 208 10.94 -1.35 -5.31
C THR A 208 11.41 -2.80 -5.40
N ALA A 209 10.53 -3.79 -5.19
CA ALA A 209 10.82 -5.20 -5.41
C ALA A 209 10.68 -5.55 -6.90
N ALA A 210 11.66 -6.24 -7.45
CA ALA A 210 11.58 -6.85 -8.77
C ALA A 210 10.75 -8.16 -8.71
N PRO A 211 10.19 -8.64 -9.84
CA PRO A 211 9.35 -9.85 -9.85
C PRO A 211 10.02 -11.10 -9.26
N ASP A 212 11.30 -11.31 -9.53
CA ASP A 212 12.09 -12.41 -8.95
C ASP A 212 12.21 -12.33 -7.42
N GLN A 213 12.37 -11.11 -6.90
CA GLN A 213 12.42 -10.87 -5.45
C GLN A 213 11.05 -11.10 -4.79
N ILE A 214 9.95 -10.76 -5.49
CA ILE A 214 8.59 -11.04 -5.01
C ILE A 214 8.37 -12.56 -4.93
N ASP A 215 8.77 -13.30 -5.95
CA ASP A 215 8.67 -14.77 -5.98
C ASP A 215 9.53 -15.42 -4.88
N GLU A 216 10.77 -14.95 -4.65
CA GLU A 216 11.61 -15.43 -3.56
C GLU A 216 10.98 -15.17 -2.18
N ASP A 217 10.49 -13.95 -1.93
CA ASP A 217 9.81 -13.58 -0.68
C ASP A 217 8.56 -14.43 -0.47
N LEU A 218 7.81 -14.70 -1.53
CA LEU A 218 6.59 -15.50 -1.46
C LEU A 218 6.87 -16.95 -1.09
N ARG A 219 7.96 -17.55 -1.61
CA ARG A 219 8.39 -18.89 -1.19
C ARG A 219 8.76 -18.93 0.31
N GLU A 220 9.41 -17.88 0.83
CA GLU A 220 9.70 -17.81 2.27
C GLU A 220 8.42 -17.68 3.10
N ILE A 221 7.45 -16.89 2.64
CA ILE A 221 6.13 -16.76 3.28
C ILE A 221 5.41 -18.11 3.29
N ASP A 222 5.36 -18.81 2.15
CA ASP A 222 4.72 -20.12 2.04
C ASP A 222 5.36 -21.13 2.99
N ALA A 223 6.69 -21.21 3.01
CA ALA A 223 7.43 -22.12 3.91
C ALA A 223 7.19 -21.78 5.40
N GLU A 224 7.04 -20.50 5.75
CA GLU A 224 6.72 -20.11 7.15
C GLU A 224 5.29 -20.46 7.53
N LEU A 225 4.32 -20.25 6.63
CA LEU A 225 2.93 -20.63 6.84
C LEU A 225 2.79 -22.15 6.98
N GLU A 226 3.45 -22.95 6.14
CA GLU A 226 3.47 -24.40 6.21
C GLU A 226 4.09 -24.92 7.51
N ARG A 227 5.17 -24.30 7.98
CA ARG A 227 5.76 -24.60 9.31
C ARG A 227 4.78 -24.30 10.44
N GLY A 228 3.92 -23.30 10.27
CA GLY A 228 2.82 -22.98 11.17
C GLY A 228 1.57 -23.87 11.00
N GLY A 229 1.60 -24.86 10.09
CA GLY A 229 0.49 -25.79 9.85
C GLY A 229 -0.69 -25.19 9.07
N THR A 230 -0.44 -24.17 8.24
CA THR A 230 -1.47 -23.49 7.43
C THR A 230 -0.93 -23.11 6.05
N SER A 231 -1.80 -22.60 5.18
CA SER A 231 -1.46 -22.13 3.84
C SER A 231 -2.09 -20.76 3.54
N ARG A 232 -1.62 -20.09 2.49
CA ARG A 232 -2.24 -18.85 2.02
C ARG A 232 -3.72 -19.06 1.66
N ALA A 233 -4.05 -20.16 1.02
CA ALA A 233 -5.43 -20.47 0.61
C ALA A 233 -6.36 -20.62 1.82
N GLU A 234 -5.93 -21.37 2.85
CA GLU A 234 -6.71 -21.57 4.09
C GLU A 234 -6.92 -20.27 4.84
N ARG A 235 -5.98 -19.35 4.76
CA ARG A 235 -6.04 -18.06 5.47
C ARG A 235 -6.72 -16.94 4.66
N GLY A 236 -7.12 -17.18 3.41
CA GLY A 236 -7.57 -16.12 2.51
C GLY A 236 -6.52 -15.01 2.36
N PHE A 237 -5.23 -15.41 2.31
CA PHE A 237 -4.10 -14.50 2.31
C PHE A 237 -3.95 -13.82 0.95
N THR A 238 -3.82 -12.50 0.94
CA THR A 238 -3.69 -11.69 -0.28
C THR A 238 -2.24 -11.30 -0.53
N VAL A 239 -1.77 -11.44 -1.76
CA VAL A 239 -0.46 -10.96 -2.23
C VAL A 239 -0.65 -9.71 -3.07
N ALA A 240 -0.30 -8.56 -2.50
CA ALA A 240 -0.39 -7.26 -3.15
C ALA A 240 0.99 -6.70 -3.50
N HIS A 241 1.07 -5.93 -4.58
CA HIS A 241 2.26 -5.16 -4.95
C HIS A 241 1.87 -3.73 -5.32
N GLU A 242 2.49 -2.77 -4.67
CA GLU A 242 2.38 -1.35 -4.99
C GLU A 242 3.37 -0.99 -6.09
N ASN A 243 2.94 -0.19 -7.07
CA ASN A 243 3.84 0.27 -8.11
C ASN A 243 3.43 1.65 -8.66
N PHE A 244 4.42 2.45 -9.06
CA PHE A 244 4.20 3.69 -9.78
C PHE A 244 4.10 3.41 -11.28
N CYS A 245 3.13 4.01 -11.96
CA CYS A 245 2.95 3.82 -13.37
C CYS A 245 2.27 5.04 -14.01
N TRP A 246 2.77 5.45 -15.16
CA TRP A 246 2.13 6.38 -16.08
C TRP A 246 2.01 5.70 -17.44
N LEU A 247 0.80 5.58 -17.99
CA LEU A 247 0.60 5.07 -19.34
C LEU A 247 0.78 6.20 -20.34
N SER A 248 1.79 6.08 -21.19
CA SER A 248 2.06 7.03 -22.26
C SER A 248 1.43 6.56 -23.58
N GLU A 249 0.72 7.46 -24.26
CA GLU A 249 0.22 7.23 -25.62
C GLU A 249 1.21 7.69 -26.71
N ARG A 250 2.43 8.10 -26.30
CA ARG A 250 3.47 8.51 -27.25
C ARG A 250 4.01 7.31 -28.02
N ALA A 251 4.28 7.52 -29.31
CA ALA A 251 4.84 6.49 -30.15
C ALA A 251 6.33 6.25 -29.81
N GLY A 252 6.65 4.97 -29.59
CA GLY A 252 8.01 4.51 -29.31
C GLY A 252 8.43 4.62 -27.84
N ARG A 253 9.33 3.70 -27.45
CA ARG A 253 9.76 3.54 -26.07
C ARG A 253 10.45 4.81 -25.50
N ASP A 254 11.34 5.42 -26.26
CA ASP A 254 12.10 6.58 -25.78
C ASP A 254 11.19 7.76 -25.45
N ALA A 255 10.18 8.03 -26.30
CA ALA A 255 9.23 9.10 -26.09
C ALA A 255 8.30 8.81 -24.88
N ALA A 256 7.88 7.55 -24.71
CA ALA A 256 7.10 7.12 -23.57
C ALA A 256 7.88 7.26 -22.26
N VAL A 257 9.11 6.77 -22.23
CA VAL A 257 10.03 6.84 -21.07
C VAL A 257 10.35 8.29 -20.70
N ALA A 258 10.58 9.17 -21.69
CA ALA A 258 10.83 10.58 -21.43
C ALA A 258 9.64 11.27 -20.73
N GLU A 259 8.40 10.99 -21.18
CA GLU A 259 7.20 11.49 -20.52
C GLU A 259 7.05 10.92 -19.10
N GLN A 260 7.25 9.61 -18.92
CA GLN A 260 7.17 8.96 -17.62
C GLN A 260 8.19 9.50 -16.63
N ARG A 261 9.41 9.78 -17.08
CA ARG A 261 10.46 10.41 -16.27
C ARG A 261 10.05 11.79 -15.79
N GLU A 262 9.49 12.61 -16.66
CA GLU A 262 8.98 13.95 -16.31
C GLU A 262 7.88 13.83 -15.23
N ARG A 263 6.89 12.94 -15.42
CA ARG A 263 5.79 12.74 -14.49
C ARG A 263 6.25 12.17 -13.15
N MET A 264 7.16 11.22 -13.19
CA MET A 264 7.72 10.61 -11.97
C MET A 264 8.46 11.65 -11.13
N PHE A 265 9.34 12.43 -11.73
CA PHE A 265 10.11 13.46 -11.03
C PHE A 265 9.32 14.71 -10.64
N ALA A 266 8.07 14.83 -11.04
CA ALA A 266 7.15 15.81 -10.47
C ALA A 266 6.66 15.40 -9.06
N VAL A 267 6.65 14.11 -8.74
CA VAL A 267 6.17 13.56 -7.45
C VAL A 267 7.34 13.09 -6.58
N VAL A 268 8.24 12.26 -7.13
CA VAL A 268 9.42 11.76 -6.42
C VAL A 268 10.64 12.64 -6.73
N SER A 269 11.59 12.68 -5.81
CA SER A 269 12.85 13.39 -6.05
C SER A 269 13.76 12.58 -6.99
N ASP A 270 14.80 13.24 -7.47
CA ASP A 270 15.87 12.66 -8.32
C ASP A 270 17.00 12.00 -7.50
N GLU A 271 16.83 11.80 -6.21
CA GLU A 271 17.74 11.03 -5.34
C GLU A 271 17.93 9.58 -5.80
N ARG A 272 16.97 9.04 -6.56
CA ARG A 272 17.07 7.73 -7.20
C ARG A 272 17.39 7.91 -8.68
N PRO A 273 18.47 7.28 -9.19
CA PRO A 273 18.79 7.29 -10.62
C PRO A 273 17.63 6.75 -11.46
N TRP A 274 17.46 7.29 -12.67
CA TRP A 274 16.37 6.84 -13.54
C TRP A 274 16.48 5.34 -13.87
N GLU A 275 17.68 4.83 -14.04
CA GLU A 275 17.95 3.40 -14.30
C GLU A 275 17.41 2.49 -13.18
N TYR A 276 17.51 2.96 -11.93
CA TYR A 276 16.89 2.26 -10.80
C TYR A 276 15.37 2.29 -10.88
N ILE A 277 14.80 3.44 -11.22
CA ILE A 277 13.35 3.61 -11.38
C ILE A 277 12.80 2.70 -12.48
N GLU A 278 13.48 2.63 -13.64
CA GLU A 278 13.10 1.72 -14.74
C GLU A 278 13.18 0.24 -14.35
N ALA A 279 14.11 -0.12 -13.50
CA ALA A 279 14.27 -1.51 -13.06
C ALA A 279 13.16 -2.01 -12.12
N VAL A 280 12.50 -1.10 -11.38
CA VAL A 280 11.51 -1.48 -10.34
C VAL A 280 10.08 -1.09 -10.69
N TYR A 281 9.86 0.00 -11.42
CA TYR A 281 8.52 0.48 -11.75
C TYR A 281 8.08 0.10 -13.16
N LEU A 282 6.79 0.18 -13.40
CA LEU A 282 6.18 -0.11 -14.70
C LEU A 282 6.41 1.07 -15.65
N THR A 283 7.38 0.93 -16.55
CA THR A 283 7.80 1.97 -17.51
C THR A 283 7.87 1.44 -18.94
N GLY A 284 7.96 2.34 -19.91
CA GLY A 284 8.04 2.02 -21.33
C GLY A 284 6.72 2.22 -22.07
N THR A 285 6.53 1.52 -23.16
CA THR A 285 5.29 1.53 -23.95
C THR A 285 4.16 0.81 -23.18
N ILE A 286 2.94 0.89 -23.69
CA ILE A 286 1.80 0.16 -23.12
C ILE A 286 2.09 -1.35 -23.09
N GLU A 287 2.70 -1.89 -24.15
CA GLU A 287 3.08 -3.30 -24.23
C GLU A 287 4.20 -3.66 -23.23
N ASP A 288 5.14 -2.72 -22.96
CA ASP A 288 6.16 -2.90 -21.91
C ASP A 288 5.50 -3.00 -20.55
N VAL A 289 4.57 -2.10 -20.26
CA VAL A 289 3.80 -2.10 -19.00
C VAL A 289 2.99 -3.40 -18.87
N GLN A 290 2.33 -3.85 -19.91
CA GLN A 290 1.58 -5.12 -19.90
C GLN A 290 2.48 -6.32 -19.62
N ARG A 291 3.68 -6.38 -20.24
CA ARG A 291 4.69 -7.41 -19.90
C ARG A 291 5.13 -7.33 -18.45
N GLY A 292 5.34 -6.12 -17.94
CA GLY A 292 5.70 -5.89 -16.54
C GLY A 292 4.59 -6.32 -15.56
N VAL A 293 3.33 -6.12 -15.92
CA VAL A 293 2.16 -6.61 -15.16
C VAL A 293 2.13 -8.13 -15.17
N GLN A 294 2.29 -8.76 -16.35
CA GLN A 294 2.33 -10.23 -16.47
C GLN A 294 3.44 -10.83 -15.61
N ALA A 295 4.65 -10.26 -15.64
CA ALA A 295 5.76 -10.73 -14.82
C ALA A 295 5.46 -10.69 -13.31
N ARG A 296 4.65 -9.75 -12.85
CA ARG A 296 4.20 -9.68 -11.45
C ARG A 296 3.16 -10.74 -11.13
N ILE A 297 2.24 -11.00 -12.06
CA ILE A 297 1.28 -12.11 -11.93
C ILE A 297 2.03 -13.44 -11.86
N ASP A 298 3.01 -13.65 -12.72
CA ASP A 298 3.83 -14.87 -12.74
C ASP A 298 4.65 -15.04 -11.45
N ALA A 299 5.04 -13.93 -10.81
CA ALA A 299 5.68 -13.91 -9.49
C ALA A 299 4.70 -14.10 -8.31
N GLY A 300 3.41 -14.30 -8.57
CA GLY A 300 2.40 -14.59 -7.55
C GLY A 300 1.60 -13.39 -7.05
N VAL A 301 1.73 -12.21 -7.66
CA VAL A 301 0.92 -11.02 -7.30
C VAL A 301 -0.53 -11.22 -7.75
N GLU A 302 -1.45 -11.13 -6.80
CA GLU A 302 -2.90 -11.24 -7.01
C GLU A 302 -3.57 -9.87 -7.11
N TYR A 303 -2.96 -8.86 -6.45
CA TYR A 303 -3.50 -7.53 -6.30
C TYR A 303 -2.44 -6.47 -6.65
N LEU A 304 -2.63 -5.76 -7.76
CA LEU A 304 -1.73 -4.69 -8.17
C LEU A 304 -2.32 -3.33 -7.77
N LEU A 305 -1.55 -2.53 -7.03
CA LEU A 305 -1.92 -1.20 -6.55
C LEU A 305 -1.11 -0.16 -7.32
N LEU A 306 -1.77 0.68 -8.12
CA LEU A 306 -1.09 1.61 -9.03
C LEU A 306 -1.19 3.07 -8.57
N HIS A 307 -0.04 3.69 -8.37
CA HIS A 307 0.08 5.14 -8.31
C HIS A 307 0.06 5.74 -9.73
N THR A 308 -1.00 6.45 -10.05
CA THR A 308 -1.16 7.11 -11.36
C THR A 308 -0.43 8.44 -11.48
N MET A 309 0.11 8.97 -10.36
CA MET A 309 0.82 10.26 -10.28
C MET A 309 0.02 11.47 -10.80
N THR A 310 -1.28 11.36 -10.87
CA THR A 310 -2.17 12.41 -11.37
C THR A 310 -3.61 12.23 -10.88
N ALA A 311 -4.37 13.32 -10.85
CA ALA A 311 -5.82 13.31 -10.66
C ALA A 311 -6.58 13.23 -12.00
N ASP A 312 -5.90 13.15 -13.14
CA ASP A 312 -6.52 13.12 -14.46
C ASP A 312 -7.22 11.77 -14.73
N LEU A 313 -8.54 11.82 -14.92
CA LEU A 313 -9.36 10.65 -15.24
C LEU A 313 -8.99 9.98 -16.57
N ARG A 314 -8.26 10.66 -17.45
CA ARG A 314 -7.74 10.04 -18.68
C ARG A 314 -6.78 8.89 -18.35
N GLN A 315 -5.93 9.06 -17.34
CA GLN A 315 -5.04 7.96 -16.90
C GLN A 315 -5.85 6.77 -16.36
N LEU A 316 -6.90 7.00 -15.57
CA LEU A 316 -7.78 5.90 -15.14
C LEU A 316 -8.38 5.13 -16.32
N LYS A 317 -8.85 5.84 -17.36
CA LYS A 317 -9.40 5.21 -18.57
C LYS A 317 -8.36 4.40 -19.33
N LEU A 318 -7.11 4.89 -19.40
CA LEU A 318 -6.00 4.15 -20.02
C LEU A 318 -5.68 2.90 -19.20
N PHE A 319 -5.61 2.99 -17.88
CA PHE A 319 -5.40 1.82 -17.02
C PHE A 319 -6.55 0.82 -17.11
N ALA A 320 -7.81 1.27 -17.15
CA ALA A 320 -8.95 0.39 -17.34
C ALA A 320 -8.82 -0.40 -18.65
N LYS A 321 -8.58 0.29 -19.75
CA LYS A 321 -8.48 -0.29 -21.09
C LYS A 321 -7.27 -1.21 -21.28
N HIS A 322 -6.10 -0.80 -20.76
CA HIS A 322 -4.83 -1.46 -21.09
C HIS A 322 -4.28 -2.37 -20.01
N VAL A 323 -4.79 -2.25 -18.76
CA VAL A 323 -4.36 -3.08 -17.64
C VAL A 323 -5.53 -3.82 -16.98
N LEU A 324 -6.62 -3.14 -16.63
CA LEU A 324 -7.73 -3.81 -15.93
C LEU A 324 -8.42 -4.84 -16.85
N GLU A 325 -8.88 -4.44 -18.01
CA GLU A 325 -9.61 -5.32 -18.94
C GLU A 325 -8.78 -6.53 -19.40
N PRO A 326 -7.51 -6.39 -19.87
CA PRO A 326 -6.71 -7.52 -20.31
C PRO A 326 -6.35 -8.53 -19.21
N PHE A 327 -6.23 -8.08 -17.97
CA PHE A 327 -5.80 -8.91 -16.85
C PHE A 327 -6.94 -9.26 -15.86
N ALA A 328 -8.18 -8.87 -16.16
CA ALA A 328 -9.34 -9.24 -15.35
C ALA A 328 -9.47 -10.77 -15.26
N GLY A 329 -9.54 -11.30 -14.04
CA GLY A 329 -9.68 -12.75 -13.80
C GLY A 329 -8.42 -13.58 -14.05
N VAL A 330 -7.32 -13.00 -14.52
CA VAL A 330 -6.04 -13.72 -14.64
C VAL A 330 -5.52 -14.00 -13.20
N ALA A 331 -5.36 -15.27 -12.89
CA ALA A 331 -4.79 -15.71 -11.61
C ALA A 331 -3.29 -16.03 -11.76
N PRO A 332 -2.49 -15.86 -10.69
CA PRO A 332 -1.11 -16.34 -10.66
C PRO A 332 -1.07 -17.84 -10.97
N GLN A 333 -0.15 -18.25 -11.85
CA GLN A 333 0.13 -19.66 -12.02
C GLN A 333 0.96 -20.09 -10.80
N LEU A 334 0.30 -20.76 -9.87
CA LEU A 334 1.02 -21.42 -8.77
C LEU A 334 1.92 -22.48 -9.42
N ASN A 335 3.21 -22.18 -9.56
CA ASN A 335 4.21 -23.18 -9.92
C ASN A 335 4.18 -24.23 -8.81
N ARG A 336 3.42 -25.30 -9.03
CA ARG A 336 3.47 -26.51 -8.22
C ARG A 336 4.81 -27.18 -8.52
N VAL A 337 5.78 -27.06 -7.59
CA VAL A 337 6.90 -27.99 -7.52
C VAL A 337 6.56 -29.01 -6.46
#